data_ac1f5ee261298fe27f2c7580e46e209a
#
_entry.id   ac1f5ee261298fe27f2c7580e46e209a
#
_cell.length_a   1.000
_cell.length_b   1.000
_cell.length_c   1.000
_cell.angle_alpha   90.00
_cell.angle_beta   90.00
_cell.angle_gamma   90.00
#
_symmetry.space_group_name_H-M   'P 1'
#
loop_
_entity.id
_entity.type
_entity.pdbx_description
1 polymer ?
#
loop_
_entity_poly.entity_id
_entity_poly.type
_entity_poly.pdbx_seq_one_letter_code
_entity_poly.pdbx_strand_id
1 'polypeptide(L)'
;MTVSNPAGISRGDRVERGLVPPASSVETPDPWGVKRAENLIAGLTGVLSARVVVTPLGDVSEIHVLTLSDMQPKHVVRNIESALMAQLGMKIDHRKISVAQTADVRPIERLQDEAVRTRANQRVVVFQGLEVRPAERAQRVVVRVRLSFEDKQAEAEEQGTDTVRNRVEAAARAAAGCLDDLLPDNSIALEGAQLVEAFDRNFVLVAVHGLGGREAQLLTGTCEIRESAERSAVLAILDATNRWVDARR
;
A
#
# COMPACT_ATOMS: atom_id res chain seq x y z
N MET A 1 71.00 -24.54 -8.35
CA MET A 1 71.05 -24.25 -9.80
C MET A 1 69.74 -23.62 -10.15
N THR A 2 69.78 -22.36 -10.17
CA THR A 2 69.60 -21.40 -11.29
C THR A 2 68.14 -21.26 -11.72
N VAL A 3 67.47 -20.20 -11.29
CA VAL A 3 67.22 -18.91 -11.98
C VAL A 3 66.10 -19.01 -13.01
N SER A 4 65.04 -18.31 -12.99
CA SER A 4 64.81 -16.89 -13.20
C SER A 4 63.31 -16.55 -13.15
N ASN A 5 62.97 -15.46 -12.51
CA ASN A 5 61.85 -14.62 -12.79
C ASN A 5 62.14 -13.79 -14.06
N PRO A 6 61.19 -13.37 -14.86
CA PRO A 6 60.71 -12.01 -14.63
C PRO A 6 59.23 -11.73 -14.95
N ALA A 7 58.67 -10.88 -14.14
CA ALA A 7 57.85 -9.70 -14.40
C ALA A 7 57.14 -9.56 -15.76
N GLY A 8 55.82 -9.35 -15.68
CA GLY A 8 54.97 -8.83 -16.75
C GLY A 8 53.73 -8.14 -16.13
N ILE A 9 53.94 -6.88 -15.77
CA ILE A 9 52.85 -5.96 -15.40
C ILE A 9 52.10 -5.66 -16.70
N SER A 10 50.83 -6.00 -16.76
CA SER A 10 49.94 -5.43 -17.76
C SER A 10 48.74 -4.77 -17.06
N ARG A 11 48.66 -3.50 -17.34
CA ARG A 11 47.67 -2.52 -16.92
C ARG A 11 46.25 -2.92 -17.34
N GLY A 12 45.34 -2.77 -16.40
CA GLY A 12 44.12 -1.99 -16.49
C GLY A 12 43.22 -2.19 -17.72
N ASP A 13 42.23 -3.06 -17.59
CA ASP A 13 41.00 -2.85 -18.30
C ASP A 13 39.95 -2.40 -17.29
N ARG A 14 39.75 -1.08 -17.30
CA ARG A 14 38.64 -0.39 -16.65
C ARG A 14 37.41 -0.71 -17.47
N VAL A 15 36.65 -1.72 -17.07
CA VAL A 15 35.33 -1.99 -17.62
C VAL A 15 34.43 -0.78 -17.27
N GLU A 16 34.30 0.10 -18.24
CA GLU A 16 33.26 1.12 -18.25
C GLU A 16 31.89 0.39 -18.13
N ARG A 17 31.28 0.53 -16.98
CA ARG A 17 29.86 0.20 -16.82
C ARG A 17 29.08 1.15 -17.72
N GLY A 18 28.77 0.69 -18.93
CA GLY A 18 27.84 1.35 -19.82
C GLY A 18 26.53 1.60 -19.06
N LEU A 19 26.18 2.87 -18.96
CA LEU A 19 24.84 3.30 -18.58
C LEU A 19 23.87 2.59 -19.55
N VAL A 20 23.09 1.65 -19.02
CA VAL A 20 21.93 1.12 -19.73
C VAL A 20 20.97 2.29 -19.83
N PRO A 21 20.61 2.78 -21.02
CA PRO A 21 19.58 3.81 -21.14
C PRO A 21 18.28 3.24 -20.59
N PRO A 22 17.43 4.08 -19.93
CA PRO A 22 16.15 3.62 -19.43
C PRO A 22 15.37 3.00 -20.59
N ALA A 23 14.80 1.82 -20.33
CA ALA A 23 14.00 1.08 -21.29
C ALA A 23 12.99 2.04 -21.93
N SER A 24 13.14 2.26 -23.23
CA SER A 24 12.20 2.98 -24.06
C SER A 24 10.83 2.36 -23.81
N SER A 25 9.88 3.16 -23.33
CA SER A 25 8.48 2.82 -23.22
C SER A 25 8.07 2.18 -24.55
N VAL A 26 7.68 0.92 -24.49
CA VAL A 26 7.09 0.22 -25.63
C VAL A 26 5.84 1.02 -26.01
N GLU A 27 5.94 1.83 -27.05
CA GLU A 27 4.79 2.52 -27.61
C GLU A 27 3.82 1.45 -28.09
N THR A 28 2.75 1.24 -27.34
CA THR A 28 1.62 0.42 -27.81
C THR A 28 1.10 1.07 -29.09
N PRO A 29 0.97 0.31 -30.17
CA PRO A 29 0.47 0.86 -31.44
C PRO A 29 -0.87 1.54 -31.19
N ASP A 30 -0.96 2.81 -31.60
CA ASP A 30 -2.17 3.65 -31.54
C ASP A 30 -2.74 3.81 -32.98
N PRO A 31 -3.33 2.74 -33.55
CA PRO A 31 -3.72 2.71 -34.95
C PRO A 31 -4.80 3.74 -35.29
N TRP A 32 -5.52 4.24 -34.30
CA TRP A 32 -6.62 5.18 -34.43
C TRP A 32 -6.32 6.57 -33.88
N GLY A 33 -5.10 6.83 -33.42
CA GLY A 33 -4.73 8.11 -32.81
C GLY A 33 -5.44 8.42 -31.48
N VAL A 34 -6.02 7.41 -30.82
CA VAL A 34 -6.80 7.56 -29.58
C VAL A 34 -5.97 8.17 -28.47
N LYS A 35 -4.78 7.61 -28.20
CA LYS A 35 -3.87 8.12 -27.16
C LYS A 35 -3.42 9.55 -27.47
N ARG A 36 -3.22 9.85 -28.74
CA ARG A 36 -2.82 11.18 -29.19
C ARG A 36 -3.93 12.21 -28.94
N ALA A 37 -5.18 11.83 -29.19
CA ALA A 37 -6.35 12.65 -28.89
C ALA A 37 -6.56 12.81 -27.37
N GLU A 38 -6.45 11.73 -26.60
CA GLU A 38 -6.54 11.77 -25.13
C GLU A 38 -5.47 12.70 -24.52
N ASN A 39 -4.20 12.57 -24.93
CA ASN A 39 -3.11 13.41 -24.47
C ASN A 39 -3.30 14.89 -24.84
N LEU A 40 -3.80 15.15 -26.05
CA LEU A 40 -4.13 16.51 -26.49
C LEU A 40 -5.20 17.14 -25.61
N ILE A 41 -6.28 16.42 -25.35
CA ILE A 41 -7.39 16.90 -24.52
C ILE A 41 -6.94 17.08 -23.07
N ALA A 42 -6.18 16.13 -22.52
CA ALA A 42 -5.64 16.21 -21.16
C ALA A 42 -4.66 17.38 -20.96
N GLY A 43 -4.01 17.86 -22.04
CA GLY A 43 -3.16 19.06 -22.03
C GLY A 43 -3.91 20.38 -22.02
N LEU A 44 -5.23 20.39 -22.17
CA LEU A 44 -6.02 21.63 -22.10
C LEU A 44 -6.19 22.11 -20.68
N THR A 45 -6.16 23.42 -20.49
CA THR A 45 -6.29 24.05 -19.18
C THR A 45 -7.61 23.63 -18.51
N GLY A 46 -7.51 23.14 -17.25
CA GLY A 46 -8.66 22.73 -16.45
C GLY A 46 -9.17 21.32 -16.73
N VAL A 47 -8.57 20.59 -17.66
CA VAL A 47 -8.85 19.16 -17.90
C VAL A 47 -7.94 18.30 -17.02
N LEU A 48 -8.52 17.38 -16.27
CA LEU A 48 -7.83 16.45 -15.38
C LEU A 48 -7.54 15.11 -16.05
N SER A 49 -8.49 14.64 -16.83
CA SER A 49 -8.35 13.42 -17.60
C SER A 49 -9.31 13.40 -18.78
N ALA A 50 -8.95 12.66 -19.82
CA ALA A 50 -9.77 12.44 -20.99
C ALA A 50 -9.73 10.98 -21.41
N ARG A 51 -10.84 10.46 -21.90
CA ARG A 51 -10.96 9.15 -22.50
C ARG A 51 -11.73 9.23 -23.79
N VAL A 52 -11.14 8.68 -24.85
CA VAL A 52 -11.74 8.62 -26.18
C VAL A 52 -12.15 7.19 -26.48
N VAL A 53 -13.42 6.99 -26.80
CA VAL A 53 -13.98 5.70 -27.20
C VAL A 53 -14.17 5.71 -28.72
N VAL A 54 -13.65 4.68 -29.36
CA VAL A 54 -13.78 4.52 -30.84
C VAL A 54 -14.59 3.28 -31.17
N THR A 55 -15.27 3.36 -32.33
CA THR A 55 -15.94 2.20 -32.93
C THR A 55 -14.90 1.23 -33.49
N PRO A 56 -15.27 -0.02 -33.80
CA PRO A 56 -14.38 -0.96 -34.52
C PRO A 56 -13.88 -0.47 -35.88
N LEU A 57 -14.53 0.53 -36.46
CA LEU A 57 -14.15 1.17 -37.73
C LEU A 57 -13.19 2.35 -37.56
N GLY A 58 -12.85 2.71 -36.26
CA GLY A 58 -11.95 3.81 -35.95
C GLY A 58 -12.60 5.18 -35.79
N ASP A 59 -13.91 5.30 -35.96
CA ASP A 59 -14.63 6.55 -35.73
C ASP A 59 -14.81 6.82 -34.24
N VAL A 60 -14.65 8.08 -33.79
CA VAL A 60 -14.91 8.47 -32.44
C VAL A 60 -16.39 8.32 -32.09
N SER A 61 -16.69 7.43 -31.15
CA SER A 61 -18.03 7.21 -30.61
C SER A 61 -18.35 8.23 -29.51
N GLU A 62 -17.51 8.30 -28.48
CA GLU A 62 -17.69 9.13 -27.31
C GLU A 62 -16.36 9.69 -26.82
N ILE A 63 -16.39 10.84 -26.16
CA ILE A 63 -15.26 11.44 -25.45
C ILE A 63 -15.73 11.79 -24.04
N HIS A 64 -15.13 11.18 -23.03
CA HIS A 64 -15.40 11.46 -21.62
C HIS A 64 -14.27 12.33 -21.06
N VAL A 65 -14.63 13.44 -20.44
CA VAL A 65 -13.66 14.42 -19.92
C VAL A 65 -14.00 14.75 -18.48
N LEU A 66 -12.99 14.70 -17.63
CA LEU A 66 -13.07 15.15 -16.25
C LEU A 66 -12.38 16.50 -16.11
N THR A 67 -13.08 17.49 -15.57
CA THR A 67 -12.57 18.86 -15.41
C THR A 67 -12.76 19.36 -13.99
N LEU A 68 -12.07 20.47 -13.65
CA LEU A 68 -12.31 21.24 -12.44
C LEU A 68 -13.68 21.93 -12.49
N SER A 69 -14.30 22.11 -11.34
CA SER A 69 -15.65 22.71 -11.21
C SER A 69 -15.70 24.23 -11.51
N ASP A 70 -14.55 24.89 -11.61
CA ASP A 70 -14.44 26.33 -11.91
C ASP A 70 -14.66 26.66 -13.40
N MET A 71 -14.69 25.65 -14.27
CA MET A 71 -14.85 25.82 -15.71
C MET A 71 -16.28 25.55 -16.18
N GLN A 72 -16.81 26.41 -17.03
CA GLN A 72 -18.12 26.14 -17.66
C GLN A 72 -18.02 24.99 -18.67
N PRO A 73 -18.83 23.92 -18.55
CA PRO A 73 -18.79 22.75 -19.43
C PRO A 73 -18.86 23.10 -20.93
N LYS A 74 -19.66 24.11 -21.29
CA LYS A 74 -19.78 24.57 -22.69
C LYS A 74 -18.47 25.10 -23.26
N HIS A 75 -17.64 25.76 -22.44
CA HIS A 75 -16.34 26.28 -22.86
C HIS A 75 -15.34 25.13 -23.05
N VAL A 76 -15.38 24.15 -22.14
CA VAL A 76 -14.55 22.94 -22.24
C VAL A 76 -14.83 22.19 -23.54
N VAL A 77 -16.10 21.94 -23.83
CA VAL A 77 -16.51 21.25 -25.09
C VAL A 77 -15.99 22.00 -26.29
N ARG A 78 -16.18 23.32 -26.36
CA ARG A 78 -15.72 24.14 -27.50
C ARG A 78 -14.20 24.14 -27.63
N ASN A 79 -13.46 24.18 -26.53
CA ASN A 79 -12.00 24.10 -26.55
C ASN A 79 -11.52 22.75 -27.07
N ILE A 80 -12.18 21.66 -26.67
CA ILE A 80 -11.87 20.30 -27.16
C ILE A 80 -12.12 20.17 -28.65
N GLU A 81 -13.30 20.62 -29.13
CA GLU A 81 -13.63 20.62 -30.58
C GLU A 81 -12.58 21.39 -31.38
N SER A 82 -12.22 22.58 -30.92
CA SER A 82 -11.22 23.44 -31.56
C SER A 82 -9.82 22.82 -31.57
N ALA A 83 -9.40 22.22 -30.46
CA ALA A 83 -8.09 21.59 -30.35
C ALA A 83 -7.97 20.33 -31.22
N LEU A 84 -8.99 19.48 -31.23
CA LEU A 84 -9.03 18.26 -32.04
C LEU A 84 -9.04 18.62 -33.55
N MET A 85 -9.80 19.64 -33.95
CA MET A 85 -9.82 20.10 -35.32
C MET A 85 -8.50 20.72 -35.73
N ALA A 86 -7.90 21.59 -34.89
CA ALA A 86 -6.68 22.33 -35.23
C ALA A 86 -5.44 21.42 -35.29
N GLN A 87 -5.31 20.48 -34.37
CA GLN A 87 -4.09 19.67 -34.24
C GLN A 87 -4.18 18.29 -34.89
N LEU A 88 -5.37 17.70 -34.95
CA LEU A 88 -5.56 16.35 -35.49
C LEU A 88 -6.48 16.32 -36.75
N GLY A 89 -7.04 17.46 -37.15
CA GLY A 89 -7.97 17.51 -38.25
C GLY A 89 -9.30 16.78 -38.02
N MET A 90 -9.58 16.43 -36.74
CA MET A 90 -10.74 15.63 -36.37
C MET A 90 -11.95 16.53 -36.09
N LYS A 91 -12.99 16.41 -36.89
CA LYS A 91 -14.26 17.09 -36.67
C LYS A 91 -15.14 16.20 -35.77
N ILE A 92 -15.34 16.60 -34.52
CA ILE A 92 -16.16 15.90 -33.55
C ILE A 92 -17.44 16.69 -33.26
N ASP A 93 -18.58 16.00 -33.18
CA ASP A 93 -19.83 16.59 -32.72
C ASP A 93 -19.82 16.78 -31.20
N HIS A 94 -20.18 17.97 -30.72
CA HIS A 94 -20.27 18.29 -29.29
C HIS A 94 -21.13 17.30 -28.48
N ARG A 95 -22.12 16.66 -29.13
CA ARG A 95 -23.00 15.65 -28.51
C ARG A 95 -22.24 14.38 -28.07
N LYS A 96 -21.09 14.12 -28.68
CA LYS A 96 -20.23 12.99 -28.35
C LYS A 96 -19.28 13.30 -27.17
N ILE A 97 -19.26 14.54 -26.67
CA ILE A 97 -18.39 14.99 -25.61
C ILE A 97 -19.17 15.08 -24.32
N SER A 98 -18.87 14.23 -23.36
CA SER A 98 -19.41 14.22 -22.01
C SER A 98 -18.42 14.82 -21.03
N VAL A 99 -18.80 15.88 -20.34
CA VAL A 99 -17.97 16.57 -19.36
C VAL A 99 -18.51 16.31 -17.96
N ALA A 100 -17.70 15.65 -17.13
CA ALA A 100 -17.92 15.53 -15.69
C ALA A 100 -17.05 16.56 -14.96
N GLN A 101 -17.58 17.17 -13.93
CA GLN A 101 -16.87 18.16 -13.14
C GLN A 101 -16.62 17.64 -11.71
N THR A 102 -15.43 17.91 -11.18
CA THR A 102 -15.12 17.64 -9.78
C THR A 102 -14.65 18.90 -9.09
N ALA A 103 -15.15 19.13 -7.89
CA ALA A 103 -14.74 20.26 -7.05
C ALA A 103 -13.41 20.01 -6.33
N ASP A 104 -12.97 18.76 -6.25
CA ASP A 104 -11.87 18.36 -5.39
C ASP A 104 -10.89 17.48 -6.14
N VAL A 105 -9.78 18.08 -6.56
CA VAL A 105 -8.62 17.33 -7.10
C VAL A 105 -7.70 17.05 -5.94
N ARG A 106 -7.97 15.94 -5.26
CA ARG A 106 -7.01 15.44 -4.28
C ARG A 106 -5.98 14.59 -5.00
N PRO A 107 -4.68 14.88 -4.88
CA PRO A 107 -3.64 13.97 -5.34
C PRO A 107 -3.90 12.57 -4.77
N ILE A 108 -3.67 11.54 -5.56
CA ILE A 108 -3.86 10.13 -5.16
C ILE A 108 -3.11 9.84 -3.85
N GLU A 109 -1.95 10.47 -3.65
CA GLU A 109 -1.16 10.41 -2.41
C GLU A 109 -1.95 10.92 -1.20
N ARG A 110 -2.69 12.04 -1.33
CA ARG A 110 -3.55 12.55 -0.23
C ARG A 110 -4.75 11.66 0.02
N LEU A 111 -5.35 11.06 -1.02
CA LEU A 111 -6.42 10.09 -0.85
C LEU A 111 -5.91 8.81 -0.15
N GLN A 112 -4.69 8.40 -0.45
CA GLN A 112 -4.03 7.29 0.24
C GLN A 112 -3.72 7.67 1.69
N ASP A 113 -3.17 8.87 1.94
CA ASP A 113 -2.90 9.36 3.30
C ASP A 113 -4.18 9.55 4.12
N GLU A 114 -5.26 10.06 3.52
CA GLU A 114 -6.56 10.18 4.18
C GLU A 114 -7.19 8.80 4.43
N ALA A 115 -7.09 7.87 3.48
CA ALA A 115 -7.56 6.50 3.70
C ALA A 115 -6.77 5.80 4.81
N VAL A 116 -5.46 6.02 4.89
CA VAL A 116 -4.60 5.53 5.98
C VAL A 116 -4.96 6.20 7.31
N ARG A 117 -5.16 7.53 7.32
CA ARG A 117 -5.57 8.28 8.51
C ARG A 117 -6.99 7.91 8.97
N THR A 118 -7.93 7.75 8.04
CA THR A 118 -9.29 7.31 8.34
C THR A 118 -9.30 5.90 8.91
N ARG A 119 -8.51 4.99 8.33
CA ARG A 119 -8.30 3.64 8.89
C ARG A 119 -7.61 3.67 10.25
N ALA A 120 -6.64 4.59 10.47
CA ALA A 120 -5.98 4.75 11.76
C ALA A 120 -6.93 5.33 12.82
N ASN A 121 -7.80 6.27 12.43
CA ASN A 121 -8.82 6.86 13.33
C ASN A 121 -10.00 5.92 13.59
N GLN A 122 -10.21 4.89 12.74
CA GLN A 122 -11.18 3.82 12.93
C GLN A 122 -10.61 2.64 13.74
N ARG A 123 -9.36 2.71 14.17
CA ARG A 123 -8.79 1.68 15.04
C ARG A 123 -9.42 1.79 16.41
N VAL A 124 -10.24 0.82 16.70
CA VAL A 124 -10.95 0.71 17.98
C VAL A 124 -9.96 0.38 19.10
N VAL A 125 -8.94 -0.44 18.78
CA VAL A 125 -7.82 -0.75 19.68
C VAL A 125 -6.56 -0.02 19.22
N VAL A 126 -5.92 0.70 20.13
CA VAL A 126 -4.75 1.53 19.88
C VAL A 126 -3.49 0.92 20.49
N PHE A 127 -2.43 0.82 19.70
CA PHE A 127 -1.11 0.43 20.16
C PHE A 127 -0.46 1.57 20.98
N GLN A 128 -0.10 1.29 22.22
CA GLN A 128 0.50 2.26 23.15
C GLN A 128 2.01 2.08 23.28
N GLY A 129 2.50 0.85 23.25
CA GLY A 129 3.93 0.61 23.38
C GLY A 129 4.32 -0.87 23.36
N LEU A 130 5.60 -1.08 23.05
CA LEU A 130 6.27 -2.38 23.07
C LEU A 130 7.62 -2.21 23.75
N GLU A 131 7.95 -3.11 24.66
CA GLU A 131 9.25 -3.22 25.31
C GLU A 131 9.77 -4.64 25.19
N VAL A 132 11.03 -4.78 24.76
CA VAL A 132 11.74 -6.06 24.73
C VAL A 132 12.94 -5.98 25.64
N ARG A 133 12.99 -6.82 26.67
CA ARG A 133 14.09 -6.83 27.66
C ARG A 133 14.65 -8.24 27.85
N PRO A 134 15.93 -8.37 28.20
CA PRO A 134 16.48 -9.66 28.57
C PRO A 134 15.73 -10.21 29.81
N ALA A 135 15.48 -11.52 29.82
CA ALA A 135 14.96 -12.20 31.00
C ALA A 135 16.11 -12.56 31.96
N GLU A 136 15.77 -12.90 33.19
CA GLU A 136 16.77 -13.37 34.19
C GLU A 136 17.53 -14.63 33.74
N ARG A 137 16.87 -15.48 32.95
CA ARG A 137 17.53 -16.66 32.35
C ARG A 137 18.24 -16.26 31.06
N ALA A 138 19.49 -16.72 30.93
CA ALA A 138 20.26 -16.50 29.71
C ALA A 138 19.50 -16.97 28.43
N GLN A 139 19.69 -16.27 27.34
CA GLN A 139 19.08 -16.53 26.05
C GLN A 139 17.54 -16.48 26.03
N ARG A 140 16.94 -15.78 26.98
CA ARG A 140 15.50 -15.50 26.99
C ARG A 140 15.22 -14.01 27.05
N VAL A 141 14.09 -13.63 26.49
CA VAL A 141 13.58 -12.26 26.49
C VAL A 141 12.17 -12.23 27.05
N VAL A 142 11.84 -11.10 27.63
CA VAL A 142 10.47 -10.73 28.01
C VAL A 142 10.01 -9.68 27.03
N VAL A 143 8.88 -9.90 26.43
CA VAL A 143 8.20 -8.95 25.55
C VAL A 143 6.96 -8.44 26.26
N ARG A 144 6.90 -7.12 26.46
CA ARG A 144 5.78 -6.44 27.09
C ARG A 144 5.07 -5.61 26.05
N VAL A 145 3.76 -5.75 25.96
CA VAL A 145 2.88 -5.00 25.03
C VAL A 145 1.86 -4.21 25.82
N ARG A 146 1.59 -3.00 25.41
CA ARG A 146 0.52 -2.14 25.94
C ARG A 146 -0.44 -1.75 24.84
N LEU A 147 -1.72 -1.99 25.06
CA LEU A 147 -2.82 -1.60 24.20
C LEU A 147 -3.85 -0.79 24.97
N SER A 148 -4.63 0.01 24.27
CA SER A 148 -5.80 0.68 24.84
C SER A 148 -7.04 0.48 23.95
N PHE A 149 -8.18 0.41 24.61
CA PHE A 149 -9.48 0.29 23.99
C PHE A 149 -10.46 1.18 24.76
N GLU A 150 -11.01 2.19 24.10
CA GLU A 150 -11.78 3.24 24.78
C GLU A 150 -10.99 3.86 25.94
N ASP A 151 -11.53 3.85 27.14
CA ASP A 151 -10.88 4.36 28.36
C ASP A 151 -10.09 3.29 29.13
N LYS A 152 -10.05 2.06 28.63
CA LYS A 152 -9.33 0.94 29.25
C LYS A 152 -7.94 0.78 28.67
N GLN A 153 -7.01 0.37 29.50
CA GLN A 153 -5.65 0.00 29.11
C GLN A 153 -5.35 -1.41 29.62
N ALA A 154 -4.66 -2.19 28.80
CA ALA A 154 -4.13 -3.50 29.19
C ALA A 154 -2.64 -3.56 28.87
N GLU A 155 -1.94 -4.33 29.70
CA GLU A 155 -0.53 -4.63 29.54
C GLU A 155 -0.33 -6.14 29.76
N ALA A 156 0.32 -6.80 28.81
CA ALA A 156 0.66 -8.21 28.93
C ALA A 156 2.13 -8.45 28.64
N GLU A 157 2.69 -9.44 29.33
CA GLU A 157 4.08 -9.88 29.17
C GLU A 157 4.15 -11.34 28.75
N GLU A 158 5.02 -11.60 27.78
CA GLU A 158 5.32 -12.94 27.32
C GLU A 158 6.82 -13.20 27.29
N GLN A 159 7.22 -14.42 27.62
CA GLN A 159 8.61 -14.84 27.58
C GLN A 159 8.88 -15.75 26.39
N GLY A 160 9.97 -15.49 25.70
CA GLY A 160 10.44 -16.31 24.60
C GLY A 160 11.95 -16.55 24.63
N THR A 161 12.43 -17.47 23.80
CA THR A 161 13.85 -17.60 23.51
C THR A 161 14.30 -16.39 22.70
N ASP A 162 15.53 -15.91 22.91
CA ASP A 162 16.09 -14.75 22.19
C ASP A 162 16.45 -15.10 20.74
N THR A 163 15.44 -15.40 19.95
CA THR A 163 15.49 -15.56 18.49
C THR A 163 14.43 -14.71 17.86
N VAL A 164 14.66 -14.21 16.65
CA VAL A 164 13.71 -13.32 15.96
C VAL A 164 12.32 -13.95 15.89
N ARG A 165 12.23 -15.23 15.52
CA ARG A 165 10.96 -15.95 15.43
C ARG A 165 10.21 -15.99 16.76
N ASN A 166 10.89 -16.35 17.84
CA ASN A 166 10.25 -16.48 19.15
C ASN A 166 9.91 -15.12 19.75
N ARG A 167 10.67 -14.06 19.48
CA ARG A 167 10.32 -12.69 19.86
C ARG A 167 9.06 -12.22 19.14
N VAL A 168 8.92 -12.51 17.84
CA VAL A 168 7.71 -12.22 17.07
C VAL A 168 6.50 -12.95 17.63
N GLU A 169 6.65 -14.24 17.96
CA GLU A 169 5.58 -15.04 18.53
C GLU A 169 5.21 -14.57 19.95
N ALA A 170 6.18 -14.22 20.79
CA ALA A 170 5.94 -13.65 22.12
C ALA A 170 5.21 -12.29 22.02
N ALA A 171 5.61 -11.42 21.09
CA ALA A 171 4.93 -10.15 20.86
C ALA A 171 3.47 -10.33 20.39
N ALA A 172 3.23 -11.30 19.51
CA ALA A 172 1.88 -11.64 19.08
C ALA A 172 1.01 -12.19 20.22
N ARG A 173 1.57 -13.08 21.08
CA ARG A 173 0.88 -13.61 22.27
C ARG A 173 0.57 -12.50 23.28
N ALA A 174 1.53 -11.65 23.58
CA ALA A 174 1.32 -10.53 24.49
C ALA A 174 0.22 -9.58 23.96
N ALA A 175 0.21 -9.30 22.65
CA ALA A 175 -0.84 -8.50 22.04
C ALA A 175 -2.22 -9.18 22.10
N ALA A 176 -2.30 -10.49 21.85
CA ALA A 176 -3.52 -11.25 22.00
C ALA A 176 -4.03 -11.27 23.46
N GLY A 177 -3.11 -11.42 24.43
CA GLY A 177 -3.42 -11.34 25.87
C GLY A 177 -3.98 -9.97 26.27
N CYS A 178 -3.38 -8.86 25.79
CA CYS A 178 -3.94 -7.53 26.00
C CYS A 178 -5.37 -7.39 25.45
N LEU A 179 -5.65 -7.98 24.26
CA LEU A 179 -6.98 -7.94 23.69
C LEU A 179 -7.99 -8.75 24.51
N ASP A 180 -7.56 -9.88 25.02
CA ASP A 180 -8.38 -10.74 25.90
C ASP A 180 -8.77 -10.00 27.19
N ASP A 181 -7.84 -9.24 27.78
CA ASP A 181 -8.09 -8.43 28.98
C ASP A 181 -8.99 -7.20 28.69
N LEU A 182 -8.91 -6.64 27.48
CA LEU A 182 -9.69 -5.45 27.10
C LEU A 182 -11.11 -5.78 26.67
N LEU A 183 -11.31 -6.97 26.10
CA LEU A 183 -12.61 -7.39 25.57
C LEU A 183 -13.37 -8.23 26.61
N PRO A 184 -14.68 -8.05 26.74
CA PRO A 184 -15.48 -8.94 27.56
C PRO A 184 -15.45 -10.36 26.95
N ASP A 185 -15.42 -11.38 27.80
CA ASP A 185 -15.62 -12.78 27.43
C ASP A 185 -14.42 -13.54 26.82
N ASN A 186 -13.18 -13.14 27.09
CA ASN A 186 -11.97 -13.88 26.68
C ASN A 186 -12.07 -14.39 25.23
N SER A 187 -12.01 -13.46 24.31
CA SER A 187 -12.54 -13.68 22.97
C SER A 187 -11.48 -13.92 21.90
N ILE A 188 -10.19 -13.87 22.22
CA ILE A 188 -9.09 -13.96 21.24
C ILE A 188 -8.10 -15.05 21.62
N ALA A 189 -7.86 -15.98 20.70
CA ALA A 189 -6.81 -16.99 20.85
C ALA A 189 -5.84 -16.93 19.68
N LEU A 190 -4.54 -16.83 19.96
CA LEU A 190 -3.50 -16.83 18.92
C LEU A 190 -3.32 -18.25 18.38
N GLU A 191 -3.49 -18.44 17.06
CA GLU A 191 -3.10 -19.65 16.35
C GLU A 191 -1.59 -19.67 16.07
N GLY A 192 -1.06 -18.54 15.59
CA GLY A 192 0.37 -18.41 15.32
C GLY A 192 0.77 -17.09 14.66
N ALA A 193 2.10 -16.86 14.67
CA ALA A 193 2.73 -15.73 14.00
C ALA A 193 3.94 -16.21 13.19
N GLN A 194 4.07 -15.77 11.95
CA GLN A 194 5.13 -16.18 11.03
C GLN A 194 5.75 -14.99 10.32
N LEU A 195 7.07 -15.11 10.08
CA LEU A 195 7.79 -14.22 9.17
C LEU A 195 7.63 -14.72 7.75
N VAL A 196 7.20 -13.87 6.85
CA VAL A 196 6.96 -14.17 5.44
C VAL A 196 7.72 -13.16 4.58
N GLU A 197 8.49 -13.66 3.63
CA GLU A 197 9.12 -12.84 2.59
C GLU A 197 8.24 -12.88 1.34
N ALA A 198 7.83 -11.70 0.87
CA ALA A 198 7.04 -11.53 -0.34
C ALA A 198 7.34 -10.17 -0.97
N PHE A 199 7.38 -10.09 -2.31
CA PHE A 199 7.63 -8.85 -3.05
C PHE A 199 8.92 -8.12 -2.64
N ASP A 200 9.99 -8.89 -2.39
CA ASP A 200 11.30 -8.40 -1.91
C ASP A 200 11.23 -7.63 -0.58
N ARG A 201 10.22 -7.95 0.25
CA ARG A 201 9.98 -7.35 1.56
C ARG A 201 9.63 -8.41 2.61
N ASN A 202 9.88 -8.07 3.86
CA ASN A 202 9.58 -8.94 4.98
C ASN A 202 8.28 -8.50 5.67
N PHE A 203 7.42 -9.46 5.96
CA PHE A 203 6.15 -9.26 6.64
C PHE A 203 6.03 -10.16 7.85
N VAL A 204 5.21 -9.76 8.81
CA VAL A 204 4.66 -10.66 9.81
C VAL A 204 3.23 -11.01 9.41
N LEU A 205 2.93 -12.29 9.31
CA LEU A 205 1.60 -12.84 9.14
C LEU A 205 1.16 -13.44 10.47
N VAL A 206 -0.05 -13.11 10.91
CA VAL A 206 -0.65 -13.69 12.12
C VAL A 206 -2.00 -14.34 11.80
N ALA A 207 -2.32 -15.37 12.56
CA ALA A 207 -3.62 -16.00 12.57
C ALA A 207 -4.14 -16.06 14.01
N VAL A 208 -5.38 -15.62 14.24
CA VAL A 208 -6.04 -15.62 15.55
C VAL A 208 -7.47 -16.12 15.42
N HIS A 209 -7.96 -16.76 16.45
CA HIS A 209 -9.37 -17.15 16.57
C HIS A 209 -10.15 -16.11 17.36
N GLY A 210 -11.20 -15.57 16.75
CA GLY A 210 -12.20 -14.78 17.45
C GLY A 210 -13.32 -15.71 17.98
N LEU A 211 -13.51 -15.77 19.29
CA LEU A 211 -14.35 -16.75 19.98
C LEU A 211 -15.75 -16.25 20.36
N GLY A 212 -16.10 -15.01 20.07
CA GLY A 212 -17.34 -14.36 20.52
C GLY A 212 -18.62 -14.77 19.79
N GLY A 213 -18.81 -16.03 19.42
CA GLY A 213 -19.98 -16.53 18.72
C GLY A 213 -20.20 -18.03 18.92
N ARG A 214 -21.13 -18.62 18.14
CA ARG A 214 -21.35 -20.08 18.17
C ARG A 214 -20.18 -20.87 17.59
N GLU A 215 -19.42 -20.26 16.71
CA GLU A 215 -18.25 -20.85 16.04
C GLU A 215 -17.06 -19.90 16.17
N ALA A 216 -15.86 -20.46 16.32
CA ALA A 216 -14.63 -19.72 16.27
C ALA A 216 -14.38 -19.22 14.84
N GLN A 217 -14.09 -17.96 14.68
CA GLN A 217 -13.76 -17.36 13.39
C GLN A 217 -12.25 -17.18 13.28
N LEU A 218 -11.64 -17.77 12.25
CA LEU A 218 -10.23 -17.52 11.95
C LEU A 218 -10.07 -16.12 11.31
N LEU A 219 -9.27 -15.28 11.94
CA LEU A 219 -8.91 -13.94 11.51
C LEU A 219 -7.44 -13.94 11.16
N THR A 220 -7.08 -13.29 10.05
CA THR A 220 -5.69 -13.14 9.64
C THR A 220 -5.33 -11.68 9.47
N GLY A 221 -4.10 -11.33 9.82
CA GLY A 221 -3.58 -9.98 9.66
C GLY A 221 -2.12 -10.00 9.23
N THR A 222 -1.69 -8.92 8.58
CA THR A 222 -0.33 -8.78 8.08
C THR A 222 0.21 -7.39 8.35
N CYS A 223 1.54 -7.32 8.60
CA CYS A 223 2.24 -6.04 8.70
C CYS A 223 3.64 -6.13 8.10
N GLU A 224 4.01 -5.19 7.25
CA GLU A 224 5.37 -5.05 6.74
C GLU A 224 6.34 -4.70 7.89
N ILE A 225 7.51 -5.35 7.92
CA ILE A 225 8.55 -5.07 8.90
C ILE A 225 9.33 -3.83 8.46
N ARG A 226 9.13 -2.72 9.18
CA ARG A 226 9.82 -1.45 8.93
C ARG A 226 10.76 -1.05 10.05
N GLU A 227 10.33 -1.16 11.30
CA GLU A 227 11.10 -0.77 12.48
C GLU A 227 11.62 -2.00 13.22
N SER A 228 10.73 -2.88 13.66
CA SER A 228 11.07 -4.17 14.27
C SER A 228 10.04 -5.24 13.96
N ALA A 229 10.47 -6.49 13.96
CA ALA A 229 9.59 -7.63 13.69
C ALA A 229 8.56 -7.82 14.82
N GLU A 230 8.95 -7.55 16.05
CA GLU A 230 8.08 -7.62 17.24
C GLU A 230 6.95 -6.59 17.17
N ARG A 231 7.27 -5.34 16.79
CA ARG A 231 6.26 -4.31 16.60
C ARG A 231 5.30 -4.65 15.46
N SER A 232 5.85 -5.19 14.37
CA SER A 232 5.03 -5.61 13.23
C SER A 232 4.11 -6.77 13.59
N ALA A 233 4.50 -7.65 14.52
CA ALA A 233 3.64 -8.71 15.05
C ALA A 233 2.42 -8.14 15.80
N VAL A 234 2.65 -7.16 16.68
CA VAL A 234 1.55 -6.48 17.39
C VAL A 234 0.61 -5.79 16.39
N LEU A 235 1.16 -5.06 15.41
CA LEU A 235 0.35 -4.38 14.40
C LEU A 235 -0.42 -5.35 13.51
N ALA A 236 0.15 -6.53 13.21
CA ALA A 236 -0.54 -7.59 12.47
C ALA A 236 -1.72 -8.19 13.27
N ILE A 237 -1.57 -8.36 14.59
CA ILE A 237 -2.68 -8.75 15.48
C ILE A 237 -3.80 -7.71 15.42
N LEU A 238 -3.46 -6.42 15.53
CA LEU A 238 -4.45 -5.35 15.43
C LEU A 238 -5.12 -5.28 14.05
N ASP A 239 -4.38 -5.56 12.98
CA ASP A 239 -4.94 -5.64 11.62
C ASP A 239 -5.96 -6.79 11.49
N ALA A 240 -5.64 -7.96 12.06
CA ALA A 240 -6.52 -9.12 12.09
C ALA A 240 -7.82 -8.84 12.85
N THR A 241 -7.74 -8.14 13.99
CA THR A 241 -8.81 -8.08 14.99
C THR A 241 -9.67 -6.83 14.94
N ASN A 242 -9.17 -5.69 14.42
CA ASN A 242 -9.86 -4.41 14.47
C ASN A 242 -11.31 -4.44 13.96
N ARG A 243 -11.56 -5.04 12.79
CA ARG A 243 -12.93 -5.15 12.24
C ARG A 243 -13.83 -6.06 13.06
N TRP A 244 -13.24 -7.13 13.60
CA TRP A 244 -13.97 -8.09 14.42
C TRP A 244 -14.37 -7.48 15.76
N VAL A 245 -13.51 -6.68 16.37
CA VAL A 245 -13.76 -5.92 17.60
C VAL A 245 -14.82 -4.84 17.37
N ASP A 246 -14.69 -4.06 16.28
CA ASP A 246 -15.64 -3.00 15.94
C ASP A 246 -17.07 -3.52 15.72
N ALA A 247 -17.20 -4.70 15.11
CA ALA A 247 -18.51 -5.33 14.89
C ALA A 247 -19.19 -5.85 16.18
N ARG A 248 -18.49 -5.86 17.32
CA ARG A 248 -18.99 -6.33 18.64
C ARG A 248 -19.12 -5.22 19.67
N ARG A 249 -18.86 -4.00 19.28
CA ARG A 249 -19.09 -2.78 20.03
C ARG A 249 -20.56 -2.35 19.98
#